data_440e2305e0eaad73fffe4890933ab1e6
#
_entry.id   440e2305e0eaad73fffe4890933ab1e6
#
_cell.length_a   1.000
_cell.length_b   1.000
_cell.length_c   1.000
_cell.angle_alpha   90.00
_cell.angle_beta   90.00
_cell.angle_gamma   90.00
#
_symmetry.space_group_name_H-M   'P 1'
#
loop_
_entity.id
_entity.type
_entity.pdbx_description
1 polymer ?
#
loop_
_entity_poly.entity_id
_entity_poly.type
_entity_poly.pdbx_seq_one_letter_code
_entity_poly.pdbx_strand_id
1 'polypeptide(L)'
;MGRVLDLGAGNGIMGQVMKDYGVARMIGADIIPEAKKACIRDSPGVYDEYYVADFTNLKPELIEEISEWSVDCLTTVAALGFGDIPTKAFLQALKFVQTGGWVAFNIKETFLNNSDTSGFSRLIRELIFSEYLDLYHLERYRHRLSMEGIPLYYYAIVAEKKSDIPEDFLKTFKIDE
;
A
#
# COMPACT_ATOMS: atom_id res chain seq x y z
N MET A 1 -7.60 16.25 -9.80
CA MET A 1 -8.00 15.15 -8.89
C MET A 1 -7.15 13.95 -9.22
N GLY A 2 -6.47 13.40 -8.23
CA GLY A 2 -5.55 12.28 -8.41
C GLY A 2 -6.28 10.94 -8.67
N ARG A 3 -5.55 10.01 -9.26
CA ARG A 3 -5.96 8.63 -9.46
C ARG A 3 -5.30 7.78 -8.39
N VAL A 4 -6.09 7.02 -7.66
CA VAL A 4 -5.63 6.25 -6.48
C VAL A 4 -5.63 4.76 -6.79
N LEU A 5 -4.52 4.10 -6.45
CA LEU A 5 -4.45 2.65 -6.29
C LEU A 5 -4.58 2.32 -4.80
N ASP A 6 -5.58 1.53 -4.44
CA ASP A 6 -5.77 1.03 -3.08
C ASP A 6 -5.35 -0.45 -3.03
N LEU A 7 -4.19 -0.73 -2.42
CA LEU A 7 -3.63 -2.07 -2.31
C LEU A 7 -4.08 -2.73 -1.00
N GLY A 8 -4.62 -3.94 -1.07
CA GLY A 8 -5.31 -4.58 0.03
C GLY A 8 -6.70 -3.97 0.25
N ALA A 9 -7.39 -3.68 -0.85
CA ALA A 9 -8.65 -2.94 -0.87
C ALA A 9 -9.80 -3.62 -0.11
N GLY A 10 -9.72 -4.94 0.11
CA GLY A 10 -10.70 -5.69 0.88
C GLY A 10 -12.13 -5.48 0.37
N ASN A 11 -13.05 -5.18 1.29
CA ASN A 11 -14.45 -4.91 0.96
C ASN A 11 -14.74 -3.44 0.56
N GLY A 12 -13.71 -2.61 0.36
CA GLY A 12 -13.84 -1.25 -0.17
C GLY A 12 -14.10 -0.17 0.88
N ILE A 13 -13.94 -0.44 2.16
CA ILE A 13 -14.18 0.56 3.23
C ILE A 13 -13.28 1.79 3.04
N MET A 14 -11.98 1.58 2.76
CA MET A 14 -11.07 2.71 2.54
C MET A 14 -11.41 3.48 1.27
N GLY A 15 -11.77 2.76 0.20
CA GLY A 15 -12.27 3.37 -1.03
C GLY A 15 -13.50 4.26 -0.79
N GLN A 16 -14.45 3.80 0.03
CA GLN A 16 -15.64 4.60 0.37
C GLN A 16 -15.25 5.88 1.13
N VAL A 17 -14.34 5.78 2.10
CA VAL A 17 -13.83 6.96 2.82
C VAL A 17 -13.18 7.95 1.84
N MET A 18 -12.32 7.48 0.94
CA MET A 18 -11.68 8.35 -0.06
C MET A 18 -12.70 9.00 -0.99
N LYS A 19 -13.73 8.26 -1.40
CA LYS A 19 -14.83 8.78 -2.23
C LYS A 19 -15.61 9.90 -1.53
N ASP A 20 -15.88 9.72 -0.24
CA ASP A 20 -16.58 10.73 0.59
C ASP A 20 -15.74 12.01 0.75
N TYR A 21 -14.41 11.92 0.67
CA TYR A 21 -13.48 13.05 0.61
C TYR A 21 -13.26 13.60 -0.81
N GLY A 22 -13.98 13.11 -1.81
CA GLY A 22 -13.98 13.66 -3.18
C GLY A 22 -12.96 13.05 -4.13
N VAL A 23 -12.36 11.90 -3.79
CA VAL A 23 -11.55 11.15 -4.76
C VAL A 23 -12.49 10.52 -5.78
N ALA A 24 -12.31 10.87 -7.06
CA ALA A 24 -13.23 10.48 -8.12
C ALA A 24 -12.77 9.26 -8.93
N ARG A 25 -11.46 8.98 -8.96
CA ARG A 25 -10.88 7.91 -9.78
C ARG A 25 -10.04 7.00 -8.91
N MET A 26 -10.49 5.76 -8.75
CA MET A 26 -9.85 4.79 -7.88
C MET A 26 -9.88 3.39 -8.48
N ILE A 27 -8.77 2.66 -8.33
CA ILE A 27 -8.69 1.23 -8.57
C ILE A 27 -8.35 0.51 -7.27
N GLY A 28 -9.04 -0.58 -7.00
CA GLY A 28 -8.76 -1.47 -5.88
C GLY A 28 -7.95 -2.68 -6.32
N ALA A 29 -7.10 -3.19 -5.46
CA ALA A 29 -6.39 -4.44 -5.70
C ALA A 29 -6.32 -5.29 -4.43
N ASP A 30 -6.54 -6.59 -4.57
CA ASP A 30 -6.41 -7.57 -3.49
C ASP A 30 -6.00 -8.92 -4.08
N ILE A 31 -5.36 -9.77 -3.28
CA ILE A 31 -4.99 -11.13 -3.72
C ILE A 31 -6.16 -12.11 -3.61
N ILE A 32 -7.16 -11.79 -2.76
CA ILE A 32 -8.25 -12.70 -2.41
C ILE A 32 -9.49 -12.42 -3.28
N PRO A 33 -9.96 -13.37 -4.10
CA PRO A 33 -11.18 -13.19 -4.91
C PRO A 33 -12.42 -12.85 -4.07
N GLU A 34 -12.50 -13.34 -2.84
CA GLU A 34 -13.58 -13.08 -1.90
C GLU A 34 -13.63 -11.61 -1.48
N ALA A 35 -12.48 -10.91 -1.47
CA ALA A 35 -12.41 -9.47 -1.21
C ALA A 35 -13.16 -8.68 -2.29
N LYS A 36 -12.96 -9.00 -3.57
CA LYS A 36 -13.71 -8.39 -4.67
C LYS A 36 -15.22 -8.63 -4.54
N LYS A 37 -15.63 -9.85 -4.19
CA LYS A 37 -17.05 -10.17 -3.98
C LYS A 37 -17.63 -9.38 -2.80
N ALA A 38 -16.87 -9.27 -1.70
CA ALA A 38 -17.27 -8.47 -0.55
C ALA A 38 -17.35 -6.98 -0.91
N CYS A 39 -16.43 -6.45 -1.69
CA CYS A 39 -16.47 -5.06 -2.17
C CYS A 39 -17.72 -4.77 -3.01
N ILE A 40 -18.06 -5.67 -3.95
CA ILE A 40 -19.29 -5.52 -4.76
C ILE A 40 -20.55 -5.53 -3.90
N ARG A 41 -20.58 -6.33 -2.82
CA ARG A 41 -21.70 -6.42 -1.90
C ARG A 41 -21.80 -5.20 -0.96
N ASP A 42 -20.66 -4.80 -0.35
CA ASP A 42 -20.63 -3.86 0.78
C ASP A 42 -20.41 -2.40 0.32
N SER A 43 -19.67 -2.21 -0.76
CA SER A 43 -19.27 -0.90 -1.30
C SER A 43 -19.40 -0.87 -2.83
N PRO A 44 -20.62 -1.10 -3.39
CA PRO A 44 -20.82 -1.22 -4.82
C PRO A 44 -20.41 0.06 -5.57
N GLY A 45 -19.61 -0.09 -6.64
CA GLY A 45 -19.19 1.02 -7.48
C GLY A 45 -18.23 2.01 -6.81
N VAL A 46 -17.54 1.60 -5.74
CA VAL A 46 -16.55 2.45 -5.07
C VAL A 46 -15.29 2.61 -5.90
N TYR A 47 -14.84 1.53 -6.55
CA TYR A 47 -13.70 1.53 -7.48
C TYR A 47 -14.17 1.53 -8.93
N ASP A 48 -13.43 2.19 -9.81
CA ASP A 48 -13.62 2.12 -11.26
C ASP A 48 -13.26 0.72 -11.79
N GLU A 49 -12.21 0.10 -11.22
CA GLU A 49 -11.81 -1.29 -11.48
C GLU A 49 -11.29 -1.93 -10.18
N TYR A 50 -11.43 -3.25 -10.09
CA TYR A 50 -10.95 -4.03 -8.95
C TYR A 50 -10.16 -5.26 -9.44
N TYR A 51 -8.85 -5.24 -9.21
CA TYR A 51 -7.94 -6.29 -9.62
C TYR A 51 -7.78 -7.36 -8.55
N VAL A 52 -8.01 -8.61 -8.90
CA VAL A 52 -7.63 -9.77 -8.07
C VAL A 52 -6.29 -10.28 -8.59
N ALA A 53 -5.20 -9.92 -7.92
CA ALA A 53 -3.85 -10.20 -8.41
C ALA A 53 -2.81 -10.29 -7.29
N ASP A 54 -1.80 -11.13 -7.51
CA ASP A 54 -0.62 -11.20 -6.68
C ASP A 54 0.42 -10.18 -7.14
N PHE A 55 0.59 -9.10 -6.39
CA PHE A 55 1.54 -8.03 -6.69
C PHE A 55 3.01 -8.44 -6.51
N THR A 56 3.29 -9.62 -5.97
CA THR A 56 4.66 -10.18 -5.99
C THR A 56 5.02 -10.81 -7.34
N ASN A 57 4.02 -11.10 -8.18
CA ASN A 57 4.19 -11.80 -9.46
C ASN A 57 3.13 -11.39 -10.48
N LEU A 58 3.07 -10.10 -10.80
CA LEU A 58 2.14 -9.57 -11.82
C LEU A 58 2.52 -10.06 -13.21
N LYS A 59 1.50 -10.38 -14.02
CA LYS A 59 1.68 -10.65 -15.45
C LYS A 59 1.98 -9.35 -16.21
N PRO A 60 2.81 -9.40 -17.28
CA PRO A 60 3.15 -8.22 -18.07
C PRO A 60 1.93 -7.42 -18.54
N GLU A 61 0.89 -8.09 -18.99
CA GLU A 61 -0.34 -7.46 -19.50
C GLU A 61 -1.03 -6.64 -18.40
N LEU A 62 -1.03 -7.16 -17.17
CA LEU A 62 -1.64 -6.44 -16.03
C LEU A 62 -0.77 -5.28 -15.56
N ILE A 63 0.55 -5.39 -15.68
CA ILE A 63 1.47 -4.27 -15.42
C ILE A 63 1.19 -3.13 -16.40
N GLU A 64 1.03 -3.42 -17.70
CA GLU A 64 0.68 -2.42 -18.71
C GLU A 64 -0.67 -1.78 -18.39
N GLU A 65 -1.70 -2.59 -18.12
CA GLU A 65 -3.05 -2.11 -17.82
C GLU A 65 -3.08 -1.18 -16.59
N ILE A 66 -2.42 -1.56 -15.48
CA ILE A 66 -2.35 -0.71 -14.28
C ILE A 66 -1.53 0.56 -14.57
N SER A 67 -0.47 0.47 -15.37
CA SER A 67 0.37 1.62 -15.73
C SER A 67 -0.40 2.67 -16.54
N GLU A 68 -1.35 2.26 -17.39
CA GLU A 68 -2.22 3.17 -18.16
C GLU A 68 -3.09 4.06 -17.26
N TRP A 69 -3.38 3.62 -16.04
CA TRP A 69 -4.09 4.45 -15.07
C TRP A 69 -3.32 5.69 -14.64
N SER A 70 -1.99 5.71 -14.80
CA SER A 70 -1.14 6.83 -14.40
C SER A 70 -1.43 7.24 -12.95
N VAL A 71 -1.18 6.33 -12.03
CA VAL A 71 -1.53 6.45 -10.60
C VAL A 71 -0.78 7.61 -9.95
N ASP A 72 -1.51 8.49 -9.29
CA ASP A 72 -0.96 9.64 -8.56
C ASP A 72 -0.81 9.37 -7.06
N CYS A 73 -1.52 8.37 -6.54
CA CYS A 73 -1.48 8.03 -5.12
C CYS A 73 -1.64 6.53 -4.89
N LEU A 74 -0.82 5.97 -4.00
CA LEU A 74 -0.99 4.63 -3.45
C LEU A 74 -1.55 4.74 -2.03
N THR A 75 -2.61 3.98 -1.74
CA THR A 75 -3.05 3.74 -0.36
C THR A 75 -2.93 2.25 -0.02
N THR A 76 -2.58 1.95 1.23
CA THR A 76 -2.66 0.60 1.78
C THR A 76 -2.88 0.68 3.29
N VAL A 77 -4.07 0.28 3.74
CA VAL A 77 -4.51 0.50 5.11
C VAL A 77 -4.84 -0.84 5.77
N ALA A 78 -4.24 -1.07 6.93
CA ALA A 78 -4.40 -2.27 7.76
C ALA A 78 -4.09 -3.60 7.04
N ALA A 79 -3.16 -3.57 6.07
CA ALA A 79 -2.86 -4.71 5.21
C ALA A 79 -1.36 -5.05 5.11
N LEU A 80 -0.45 -4.16 5.54
CA LEU A 80 0.99 -4.42 5.45
C LEU A 80 1.48 -5.35 6.56
N GLY A 81 2.31 -6.30 6.18
CA GLY A 81 2.89 -7.29 7.09
C GLY A 81 1.93 -8.46 7.39
N PHE A 82 2.19 -9.20 8.44
CA PHE A 82 1.43 -10.39 8.89
C PHE A 82 1.24 -11.51 7.83
N GLY A 83 2.00 -11.48 6.74
CA GLY A 83 1.85 -12.41 5.62
C GLY A 83 0.79 -11.99 4.58
N ASP A 84 0.09 -10.86 4.78
CA ASP A 84 -0.91 -10.38 3.83
C ASP A 84 -0.27 -9.68 2.63
N ILE A 85 0.38 -8.53 2.86
CA ILE A 85 1.11 -7.79 1.82
C ILE A 85 2.59 -7.74 2.19
N PRO A 86 3.47 -8.52 1.51
CA PRO A 86 4.90 -8.48 1.76
C PRO A 86 5.56 -7.24 1.12
N THR A 87 6.81 -6.96 1.51
CA THR A 87 7.63 -5.85 1.01
C THR A 87 7.67 -5.77 -0.52
N LYS A 88 7.79 -6.92 -1.19
CA LYS A 88 7.83 -7.00 -2.66
C LYS A 88 6.54 -6.51 -3.31
N ALA A 89 5.37 -6.89 -2.76
CA ALA A 89 4.07 -6.45 -3.29
C ALA A 89 3.85 -4.95 -3.06
N PHE A 90 4.20 -4.44 -1.88
CA PHE A 90 4.13 -3.02 -1.57
C PHE A 90 5.04 -2.20 -2.50
N LEU A 91 6.28 -2.64 -2.70
CA LEU A 91 7.23 -1.97 -3.59
C LEU A 91 6.75 -1.97 -5.04
N GLN A 92 6.17 -3.09 -5.51
CA GLN A 92 5.58 -3.17 -6.86
C GLN A 92 4.43 -2.18 -7.04
N ALA A 93 3.55 -2.05 -6.04
CA ALA A 93 2.47 -1.07 -6.09
C ALA A 93 3.01 0.37 -6.08
N LEU A 94 4.04 0.65 -5.29
CA LEU A 94 4.68 1.96 -5.24
C LEU A 94 5.36 2.35 -6.57
N LYS A 95 5.82 1.39 -7.36
CA LYS A 95 6.36 1.64 -8.70
C LYS A 95 5.34 2.23 -9.66
N PHE A 96 4.05 1.89 -9.54
CA PHE A 96 2.99 2.46 -10.37
C PHE A 96 2.70 3.93 -10.06
N VAL A 97 3.08 4.41 -8.88
CA VAL A 97 2.91 5.83 -8.52
C VAL A 97 3.89 6.67 -9.33
N GLN A 98 3.39 7.73 -9.97
CA GLN A 98 4.24 8.66 -10.70
C GLN A 98 5.17 9.43 -9.76
N THR A 99 6.32 9.87 -10.25
CA THR A 99 7.20 10.79 -9.53
C THR A 99 6.44 12.09 -9.23
N GLY A 100 6.52 12.57 -7.99
CA GLY A 100 5.70 13.66 -7.46
C GLY A 100 4.33 13.20 -6.95
N GLY A 101 4.01 11.91 -7.08
CA GLY A 101 2.80 11.32 -6.51
C GLY A 101 2.98 10.94 -5.03
N TRP A 102 1.91 10.49 -4.41
CA TRP A 102 1.83 10.28 -2.96
C TRP A 102 1.70 8.81 -2.58
N VAL A 103 2.15 8.48 -1.40
CA VAL A 103 1.84 7.20 -0.75
C VAL A 103 1.33 7.45 0.66
N ALA A 104 0.21 6.83 1.01
CA ALA A 104 -0.37 6.88 2.35
C ALA A 104 -0.63 5.46 2.84
N PHE A 105 -0.05 5.08 3.95
CA PHE A 105 -0.22 3.75 4.50
C PHE A 105 -0.13 3.73 6.02
N ASN A 106 -0.64 2.68 6.63
CA ASN A 106 -0.35 2.41 8.02
C ASN A 106 0.32 1.05 8.18
N ILE A 107 1.12 0.95 9.23
CA ILE A 107 1.85 -0.28 9.55
C ILE A 107 1.95 -0.44 11.06
N LYS A 108 1.82 -1.67 11.55
CA LYS A 108 1.99 -1.94 12.98
C LYS A 108 3.42 -1.61 13.42
N GLU A 109 3.55 -0.96 14.58
CA GLU A 109 4.84 -0.48 15.07
C GLU A 109 5.93 -1.55 15.17
N THR A 110 5.54 -2.81 15.40
CA THR A 110 6.49 -3.93 15.48
C THR A 110 7.24 -4.20 14.18
N PHE A 111 6.68 -3.83 13.01
CA PHE A 111 7.34 -3.96 11.72
C PHE A 111 8.33 -2.83 11.42
N LEU A 112 8.44 -1.83 12.29
CA LEU A 112 9.41 -0.74 12.16
C LEU A 112 10.54 -0.81 13.18
N ASN A 113 10.51 -1.81 14.07
CA ASN A 113 11.56 -2.00 15.06
C ASN A 113 12.83 -2.67 14.49
N ASN A 114 13.95 -2.54 15.23
CA ASN A 114 15.22 -3.17 14.85
C ASN A 114 15.16 -4.72 14.85
N SER A 115 14.17 -5.30 15.52
CA SER A 115 13.93 -6.75 15.55
C SER A 115 13.01 -7.25 14.44
N ASP A 116 12.56 -6.37 13.55
CA ASP A 116 11.72 -6.75 12.42
C ASP A 116 12.46 -7.70 11.47
N THR A 117 11.81 -8.82 11.17
CA THR A 117 12.29 -9.84 10.21
C THR A 117 11.46 -9.89 8.94
N SER A 118 10.43 -9.03 8.82
CA SER A 118 9.58 -8.95 7.64
C SER A 118 10.19 -8.16 6.49
N GLY A 119 11.28 -7.42 6.77
CA GLY A 119 11.92 -6.52 5.82
C GLY A 119 11.32 -5.11 5.76
N PHE A 120 10.15 -4.85 6.35
CA PHE A 120 9.51 -3.54 6.27
C PHE A 120 10.30 -2.43 6.96
N SER A 121 10.91 -2.69 8.12
CA SER A 121 11.76 -1.72 8.79
C SER A 121 12.88 -1.23 7.87
N ARG A 122 13.54 -2.16 7.18
CA ARG A 122 14.61 -1.84 6.25
C ARG A 122 14.09 -1.17 4.99
N LEU A 123 13.02 -1.68 4.39
CA LEU A 123 12.42 -1.12 3.19
C LEU A 123 12.05 0.35 3.37
N ILE A 124 11.29 0.68 4.42
CA ILE A 124 10.83 2.05 4.67
C ILE A 124 12.00 2.97 4.96
N ARG A 125 12.99 2.51 5.73
CA ARG A 125 14.21 3.27 6.00
C ARG A 125 14.94 3.61 4.69
N GLU A 126 15.20 2.61 3.86
CA GLU A 126 15.96 2.82 2.62
C GLU A 126 15.19 3.68 1.62
N LEU A 127 13.87 3.54 1.52
CA LEU A 127 13.06 4.41 0.68
C LEU A 127 13.15 5.89 1.09
N ILE A 128 13.19 6.18 2.40
CA ILE A 128 13.27 7.55 2.91
C ILE A 128 14.71 8.09 2.85
N PHE A 129 15.70 7.36 3.40
CA PHE A 129 17.06 7.86 3.53
C PHE A 129 17.86 7.83 2.22
N SER A 130 17.44 7.04 1.23
CA SER A 130 17.97 7.07 -0.13
C SER A 130 17.16 7.99 -1.08
N GLU A 131 16.30 8.84 -0.51
CA GLU A 131 15.57 9.91 -1.19
C GLU A 131 14.60 9.45 -2.29
N TYR A 132 14.09 8.21 -2.21
CA TYR A 132 12.98 7.76 -3.05
C TYR A 132 11.63 8.26 -2.56
N LEU A 133 11.50 8.41 -1.23
CA LEU A 133 10.32 8.99 -0.57
C LEU A 133 10.73 10.18 0.30
N ASP A 134 10.00 11.26 0.19
CA ASP A 134 10.08 12.41 1.09
C ASP A 134 8.95 12.32 2.12
N LEU A 135 9.32 12.19 3.39
CA LEU A 135 8.39 11.96 4.48
C LEU A 135 7.69 13.25 4.90
N TYR A 136 6.36 13.30 4.79
CA TYR A 136 5.55 14.46 5.16
C TYR A 136 4.80 14.27 6.48
N HIS A 137 4.36 13.04 6.78
CA HIS A 137 3.61 12.76 7.99
C HIS A 137 4.02 11.41 8.58
N LEU A 138 4.20 11.39 9.88
CA LEU A 138 4.45 10.19 10.67
C LEU A 138 3.74 10.34 12.01
N GLU A 139 2.70 9.54 12.25
CA GLU A 139 1.95 9.58 13.49
C GLU A 139 1.78 8.18 14.08
N ARG A 140 2.16 8.03 15.36
CA ARG A 140 1.87 6.82 16.14
C ARG A 140 0.50 6.95 16.79
N TYR A 141 -0.39 5.99 16.52
CA TYR A 141 -1.73 6.00 17.08
C TYR A 141 -2.18 4.59 17.53
N ARG A 142 -3.15 4.55 18.44
CA ARG A 142 -3.79 3.29 18.82
C ARG A 142 -4.79 2.89 17.75
N HIS A 143 -4.46 1.83 17.01
CA HIS A 143 -5.30 1.34 15.92
C HIS A 143 -6.50 0.56 16.44
N ARG A 144 -6.27 -0.42 17.33
CA ARG A 144 -7.31 -1.25 17.93
C ARG A 144 -6.80 -1.92 19.22
N LEU A 145 -7.68 -2.63 19.90
CA LEU A 145 -7.31 -3.56 20.95
C LEU A 145 -7.10 -4.97 20.36
N SER A 146 -6.20 -5.75 20.95
CA SER A 146 -6.10 -7.19 20.68
C SER A 146 -7.31 -7.94 21.27
N MET A 147 -7.41 -9.22 21.01
CA MET A 147 -8.45 -10.07 21.61
C MET A 147 -8.32 -10.15 23.15
N GLU A 148 -7.11 -9.97 23.68
CA GLU A 148 -6.83 -9.91 25.13
C GLU A 148 -6.97 -8.49 25.71
N GLY A 149 -7.45 -7.52 24.92
CA GLY A 149 -7.63 -6.13 25.34
C GLY A 149 -6.35 -5.29 25.37
N ILE A 150 -5.25 -5.78 24.79
CA ILE A 150 -3.97 -5.04 24.73
C ILE A 150 -4.00 -4.03 23.59
N PRO A 151 -3.63 -2.74 23.82
CA PRO A 151 -3.57 -1.75 22.77
C PRO A 151 -2.56 -2.11 21.67
N LEU A 152 -3.00 -2.08 20.42
CA LEU A 152 -2.14 -2.27 19.25
C LEU A 152 -1.90 -0.91 18.61
N TYR A 153 -0.63 -0.55 18.50
CA TYR A 153 -0.18 0.71 17.93
C TYR A 153 0.34 0.53 16.51
N TYR A 154 -0.01 1.51 15.68
CA TYR A 154 0.40 1.62 14.29
C TYR A 154 1.00 2.98 14.03
N TYR A 155 1.80 3.08 13.00
CA TYR A 155 2.20 4.34 12.40
C TYR A 155 1.37 4.60 11.14
N ALA A 156 0.79 5.81 11.05
CA ALA A 156 0.27 6.36 9.81
C ALA A 156 1.39 7.15 9.15
N ILE A 157 1.65 6.85 7.88
CA ILE A 157 2.75 7.43 7.12
C ILE A 157 2.20 8.03 5.83
N VAL A 158 2.58 9.26 5.53
CA VAL A 158 2.35 9.92 4.25
C VAL A 158 3.66 10.46 3.72
N ALA A 159 3.98 10.11 2.48
CA ALA A 159 5.20 10.52 1.81
C ALA A 159 4.97 10.84 0.33
N GLU A 160 5.80 11.67 -0.25
CA GLU A 160 5.85 11.96 -1.69
C GLU A 160 6.92 11.10 -2.36
N LYS A 161 6.58 10.48 -3.49
CA LYS A 161 7.56 9.76 -4.32
C LYS A 161 8.44 10.75 -5.10
N LYS A 162 9.74 10.73 -4.85
CA LYS A 162 10.70 11.69 -5.42
C LYS A 162 11.35 11.20 -6.70
N SER A 163 11.50 9.88 -6.84
CA SER A 163 12.17 9.28 -8.00
C SER A 163 11.65 7.87 -8.27
N ASP A 164 11.92 7.37 -9.47
CA ASP A 164 11.60 5.99 -9.83
C ASP A 164 12.44 5.00 -9.03
N ILE A 165 11.80 3.91 -8.64
CA ILE A 165 12.41 2.86 -7.82
C ILE A 165 13.03 1.82 -8.75
N PRO A 166 14.36 1.52 -8.61
CA PRO A 166 15.03 0.52 -9.43
C PRO A 166 14.43 -0.88 -9.29
N GLU A 167 14.49 -1.68 -10.34
CA GLU A 167 14.00 -3.06 -10.35
C GLU A 167 14.72 -3.94 -9.33
N ASP A 168 16.00 -3.70 -9.12
CA ASP A 168 16.87 -4.45 -8.20
C ASP A 168 16.91 -3.85 -6.78
N PHE A 169 15.99 -2.95 -6.42
CA PHE A 169 15.98 -2.25 -5.13
C PHE A 169 16.09 -3.21 -3.94
N LEU A 170 15.22 -4.24 -3.89
CA LEU A 170 15.22 -5.21 -2.78
C LEU A 170 16.54 -5.93 -2.65
N LYS A 171 17.15 -6.34 -3.78
CA LYS A 171 18.45 -7.00 -3.83
C LYS A 171 19.58 -6.07 -3.41
N THR A 172 19.59 -4.83 -3.91
CA THR A 172 20.62 -3.82 -3.61
C THR A 172 20.67 -3.52 -2.13
N PHE A 173 19.54 -3.40 -1.47
CA PHE A 173 19.45 -3.10 -0.05
C PHE A 173 19.29 -4.35 0.84
N LYS A 174 19.40 -5.57 0.27
CA LYS A 174 19.30 -6.86 0.99
C LYS A 174 18.06 -6.94 1.86
N ILE A 175 16.91 -6.60 1.27
CA ILE A 175 15.60 -6.73 1.86
C ILE A 175 15.04 -8.07 1.40
N ASP A 176 14.42 -8.85 2.28
CA ASP A 176 13.88 -10.19 1.99
C ASP A 176 14.94 -11.29 1.69
N GLU A 177 16.16 -11.13 2.23
CA GLU A 177 17.19 -12.19 2.25
C GLU A 177 17.21 -12.93 3.60
#